data_a3063ddc1ae0026afe35c9706331431d
#
_entry.id   a3063ddc1ae0026afe35c9706331431d
#
_cell.length_a   1.000
_cell.length_b   1.000
_cell.length_c   1.000
_cell.angle_alpha   90.00
_cell.angle_beta   90.00
_cell.angle_gamma   90.00
#
_symmetry.space_group_name_H-M   'P 1'
#
loop_
_entity.id
_entity.type
_entity.pdbx_description
1 polymer ?
#
loop_
_entity_poly.entity_id
_entity_poly.type
_entity_poly.pdbx_seq_one_letter_code
_entity_poly.pdbx_strand_id
1 'polypeptide(L)'
;MKRKLFVFVLCLLACFSTAFAEENGPLSITGSMELEYATQFSVDYCEGGYALITNSDGARFLTVPEGAAVPEVLDEDIVVLQLPLSNLLISSTPVTSLINAIGALDAVSMTTQDYDGWYIDDVKAAMDAGTLTYIGSYKEPDFEVLAANPPPFSVFSTMLDSVPDVADKLKELGIPFMRDTSTYETHPLGRMEWIKLYGLLLGKEAEAQAHFDAQKALIEGIGDQSTGKTVAMFYITSKGDLYTRRAGDYMVKMLELAGGEYVLPELDPDKSGTQKIEAEEFYAGAGDADFIVYIWSMGGKPDSMEAFTSRSEILKDFKAVKEGNVWFTTPDYFQISDSLGAMILDFNKMLTNTDPSVTELTYLFKLP
;
A
#
# COMPACT_ATOMS: atom_id res chain seq x y z
N MET A 1 -22.10 32.15 76.04
CA MET A 1 -21.78 31.08 75.13
C MET A 1 -22.65 31.20 73.85
N LYS A 2 -22.11 31.75 72.77
CA LYS A 2 -22.83 31.96 71.50
C LYS A 2 -22.45 30.91 70.55
N ARG A 3 -23.36 29.99 70.18
CA ARG A 3 -23.20 28.97 69.11
C ARG A 3 -23.36 29.69 67.75
N LYS A 4 -22.33 29.68 66.93
CA LYS A 4 -22.39 30.12 65.52
C LYS A 4 -22.85 28.92 64.68
N LEU A 5 -23.98 29.12 64.02
CA LEU A 5 -24.57 28.24 63.04
C LEU A 5 -23.86 28.49 61.70
N PHE A 6 -23.13 27.48 61.17
CA PHE A 6 -22.53 27.55 59.84
C PHE A 6 -23.54 26.95 58.87
N VAL A 7 -24.08 27.79 58.01
CA VAL A 7 -24.93 27.36 56.89
C VAL A 7 -24.00 27.06 55.72
N PHE A 8 -23.97 25.79 55.32
CA PHE A 8 -23.28 25.34 54.12
C PHE A 8 -24.23 25.52 52.92
N VAL A 9 -23.95 26.51 52.07
CA VAL A 9 -24.65 26.68 50.80
C VAL A 9 -23.96 25.78 49.76
N LEU A 10 -24.63 24.68 49.42
CA LEU A 10 -24.19 23.77 48.35
C LEU A 10 -24.63 24.36 47.01
N CYS A 11 -23.71 25.05 46.30
CA CYS A 11 -23.93 25.42 44.89
C CYS A 11 -23.85 24.21 44.02
N LEU A 12 -24.99 23.67 43.59
CA LEU A 12 -25.06 22.73 42.46
C LEU A 12 -24.74 23.51 41.16
N LEU A 13 -23.52 23.39 40.66
CA LEU A 13 -23.21 23.73 39.28
C LEU A 13 -23.83 22.62 38.41
N ALA A 14 -24.99 22.91 37.83
CA ALA A 14 -25.51 22.15 36.70
C ALA A 14 -24.63 22.47 35.47
N CYS A 15 -23.68 21.60 35.16
CA CYS A 15 -23.02 21.60 33.84
C CYS A 15 -24.10 21.25 32.82
N PHE A 16 -24.69 22.24 32.17
CA PHE A 16 -25.35 22.05 30.90
C PHE A 16 -24.25 21.74 29.87
N SER A 17 -24.00 20.47 29.65
CA SER A 17 -23.37 20.02 28.41
C SER A 17 -24.37 20.36 27.30
N THR A 18 -24.18 21.49 26.65
CA THR A 18 -24.73 21.69 25.31
C THR A 18 -23.99 20.72 24.43
N ALA A 19 -24.55 19.51 24.22
CA ALA A 19 -24.26 18.75 23.05
C ALA A 19 -24.60 19.66 21.86
N PHE A 20 -23.59 20.20 21.22
CA PHE A 20 -23.74 20.67 19.86
C PHE A 20 -24.10 19.39 19.07
N ALA A 21 -25.38 19.22 18.78
CA ALA A 21 -25.76 18.40 17.66
C ALA A 21 -25.08 19.08 16.46
N GLU A 22 -23.99 18.52 15.94
CA GLU A 22 -23.60 18.78 14.58
C GLU A 22 -24.88 18.56 13.76
N GLU A 23 -25.30 19.57 13.01
CA GLU A 23 -26.31 19.40 11.99
C GLU A 23 -25.71 18.40 10.99
N ASN A 24 -25.90 17.11 11.27
CA ASN A 24 -25.60 16.07 10.33
C ASN A 24 -26.46 16.36 9.09
N GLY A 25 -25.79 16.60 7.97
CA GLY A 25 -26.44 16.64 6.67
C GLY A 25 -27.30 15.37 6.45
N PRO A 26 -27.85 15.15 5.29
CA PRO A 26 -28.87 14.11 5.04
C PRO A 26 -28.41 12.68 5.36
N LEU A 27 -27.12 12.47 5.66
CA LEU A 27 -26.53 11.17 6.00
C LEU A 27 -26.25 11.10 7.49
N SER A 28 -27.10 10.40 8.25
CA SER A 28 -26.86 10.13 9.68
C SER A 28 -25.76 9.08 9.84
N ILE A 29 -24.62 9.47 10.37
CA ILE A 29 -23.50 8.57 10.65
C ILE A 29 -23.87 7.63 11.80
N THR A 30 -23.66 6.33 11.61
CA THR A 30 -23.93 5.27 12.59
C THR A 30 -22.67 4.65 13.17
N GLY A 31 -21.51 4.86 12.54
CA GLY A 31 -20.22 4.36 12.95
C GLY A 31 -19.18 4.63 11.89
N SER A 32 -17.94 4.17 12.10
CA SER A 32 -16.85 4.32 11.15
C SER A 32 -16.11 2.99 11.00
N MET A 33 -15.41 2.81 9.88
CA MET A 33 -14.53 1.66 9.67
C MET A 33 -13.37 1.71 10.66
N GLU A 34 -13.15 0.62 11.37
CA GLU A 34 -12.00 0.52 12.26
C GLU A 34 -10.73 0.29 11.46
N LEU A 35 -9.82 1.26 11.52
CA LEU A 35 -8.49 1.23 10.91
C LEU A 35 -7.43 1.26 12.00
N GLU A 36 -6.49 0.32 11.95
CA GLU A 36 -5.43 0.21 12.96
C GLU A 36 -4.15 0.93 12.51
N TYR A 37 -3.88 0.95 11.22
CA TYR A 37 -2.63 1.44 10.63
C TYR A 37 -2.85 2.43 9.50
N ALA A 38 -3.90 2.28 8.71
CA ALA A 38 -4.17 3.16 7.57
C ALA A 38 -4.60 4.55 8.05
N THR A 39 -4.02 5.57 7.41
CA THR A 39 -4.23 6.99 7.76
C THR A 39 -4.64 7.84 6.56
N GLN A 40 -4.59 7.26 5.35
CA GLN A 40 -4.81 8.01 4.12
C GLN A 40 -6.25 7.93 3.60
N PHE A 41 -7.14 7.24 4.30
CA PHE A 41 -8.58 7.27 4.06
C PHE A 41 -9.37 7.08 5.35
N SER A 42 -10.64 7.41 5.31
CA SER A 42 -11.63 7.06 6.34
C SER A 42 -12.94 6.65 5.68
N VAL A 43 -13.76 5.90 6.42
CA VAL A 43 -15.09 5.50 5.99
C VAL A 43 -16.06 5.69 7.14
N ASP A 44 -17.11 6.49 6.92
CA ASP A 44 -18.21 6.67 7.84
C ASP A 44 -19.43 5.88 7.33
N TYR A 45 -19.91 4.94 8.13
CA TYR A 45 -21.13 4.21 7.86
C TYR A 45 -22.35 5.07 8.22
N CYS A 46 -23.35 5.08 7.34
CA CYS A 46 -24.55 5.87 7.51
C CYS A 46 -25.79 4.99 7.59
N GLU A 47 -26.89 5.55 8.14
CA GLU A 47 -28.20 4.87 8.14
C GLU A 47 -28.58 4.42 6.73
N GLY A 48 -29.27 3.26 6.63
CA GLY A 48 -29.69 2.70 5.34
C GLY A 48 -28.60 1.96 4.57
N GLY A 49 -27.41 1.76 5.19
CA GLY A 49 -26.31 0.98 4.59
C GLY A 49 -25.41 1.78 3.64
N TYR A 50 -25.56 3.11 3.60
CA TYR A 50 -24.63 3.96 2.85
C TYR A 50 -23.28 4.05 3.58
N ALA A 51 -22.22 4.31 2.83
CA ALA A 51 -20.92 4.61 3.44
C ALA A 51 -20.26 5.80 2.71
N LEU A 52 -19.79 6.77 3.49
CA LEU A 52 -19.06 7.92 2.99
C LEU A 52 -17.55 7.67 3.16
N ILE A 53 -16.86 7.55 2.05
CA ILE A 53 -15.41 7.40 1.96
C ILE A 53 -14.81 8.78 1.80
N THR A 54 -13.81 9.10 2.62
CA THR A 54 -13.01 10.33 2.48
C THR A 54 -11.55 9.94 2.32
N ASN A 55 -10.96 10.33 1.21
CA ASN A 55 -9.55 10.10 0.92
C ASN A 55 -8.69 11.27 1.43
N SER A 56 -7.41 11.05 1.70
CA SER A 56 -6.49 12.06 2.25
C SER A 56 -6.27 13.28 1.34
N ASP A 57 -6.53 13.16 0.05
CA ASP A 57 -6.52 14.28 -0.90
C ASP A 57 -7.81 15.11 -0.90
N GLY A 58 -8.77 14.75 -0.03
CA GLY A 58 -10.05 15.41 0.11
C GLY A 58 -11.15 14.91 -0.83
N ALA A 59 -10.87 13.94 -1.71
CA ALA A 59 -11.89 13.32 -2.54
C ALA A 59 -12.88 12.52 -1.69
N ARG A 60 -14.20 12.66 -1.97
CA ARG A 60 -15.26 12.00 -1.22
C ARG A 60 -16.12 11.14 -2.15
N PHE A 61 -16.46 9.93 -1.66
CA PHE A 61 -17.25 8.97 -2.42
C PHE A 61 -18.35 8.41 -1.52
N LEU A 62 -19.58 8.41 -2.00
CA LEU A 62 -20.71 7.81 -1.29
C LEU A 62 -21.08 6.49 -1.97
N THR A 63 -20.94 5.38 -1.25
CA THR A 63 -21.51 4.11 -1.70
C THR A 63 -23.01 4.08 -1.42
N VAL A 64 -23.78 3.74 -2.44
CA VAL A 64 -25.24 3.58 -2.36
C VAL A 64 -25.55 2.09 -2.48
N PRO A 65 -26.22 1.46 -1.50
CA PRO A 65 -26.55 0.05 -1.55
C PRO A 65 -27.40 -0.31 -2.77
N GLU A 66 -27.32 -1.56 -3.20
CA GLU A 66 -28.14 -2.07 -4.30
C GLU A 66 -29.63 -1.84 -4.02
N GLY A 67 -30.32 -1.23 -4.99
CA GLY A 67 -31.75 -0.93 -4.90
C GLY A 67 -32.10 0.26 -4.00
N ALA A 68 -31.15 0.87 -3.31
CA ALA A 68 -31.37 2.10 -2.54
C ALA A 68 -31.38 3.32 -3.48
N ALA A 69 -32.15 4.36 -3.09
CA ALA A 69 -32.17 5.64 -3.79
C ALA A 69 -30.94 6.48 -3.44
N VAL A 70 -30.41 7.25 -4.40
CA VAL A 70 -29.41 8.26 -4.11
C VAL A 70 -30.05 9.35 -3.23
N PRO A 71 -29.44 9.79 -2.12
CA PRO A 71 -29.95 10.86 -1.28
C PRO A 71 -30.19 12.15 -2.08
N GLU A 72 -31.32 12.83 -1.82
CA GLU A 72 -31.72 14.03 -2.59
C GLU A 72 -30.79 15.22 -2.34
N VAL A 73 -30.15 15.27 -1.18
CA VAL A 73 -29.24 16.36 -0.79
C VAL A 73 -27.88 15.76 -0.48
N LEU A 74 -26.91 16.07 -1.32
CA LEU A 74 -25.49 15.73 -1.17
C LEU A 74 -24.66 16.98 -1.49
N ASP A 75 -23.48 17.06 -0.90
CA ASP A 75 -22.49 18.07 -1.30
C ASP A 75 -22.06 17.81 -2.75
N GLU A 76 -21.82 18.88 -3.52
CA GLU A 76 -21.52 18.81 -4.96
C GLU A 76 -20.24 18.04 -5.29
N ASP A 77 -19.31 17.92 -4.34
CA ASP A 77 -18.04 17.23 -4.51
C ASP A 77 -18.09 15.73 -4.19
N ILE A 78 -19.23 15.22 -3.70
CA ILE A 78 -19.40 13.79 -3.42
C ILE A 78 -19.68 13.02 -4.71
N VAL A 79 -18.81 12.09 -5.03
CA VAL A 79 -19.00 11.13 -6.14
C VAL A 79 -19.85 9.97 -5.66
N VAL A 80 -20.98 9.72 -6.32
CA VAL A 80 -21.90 8.63 -5.98
C VAL A 80 -21.46 7.35 -6.66
N LEU A 81 -21.32 6.27 -5.89
CA LEU A 81 -20.96 4.92 -6.33
C LEU A 81 -22.12 3.95 -6.03
N GLN A 82 -22.89 3.62 -7.05
CA GLN A 82 -24.00 2.65 -6.93
C GLN A 82 -23.45 1.23 -6.87
N LEU A 83 -23.70 0.51 -5.78
CA LEU A 83 -23.31 -0.89 -5.64
C LEU A 83 -24.32 -1.84 -6.31
N PRO A 84 -23.88 -3.06 -6.74
CA PRO A 84 -22.50 -3.54 -6.73
C PRO A 84 -21.67 -2.92 -7.86
N LEU A 85 -20.39 -2.68 -7.59
CA LEU A 85 -19.45 -2.21 -8.61
C LEU A 85 -18.94 -3.39 -9.45
N SER A 86 -18.87 -3.19 -10.75
CA SER A 86 -18.28 -4.11 -11.73
C SER A 86 -17.79 -3.32 -12.94
N ASN A 87 -17.12 -3.95 -13.89
CA ASN A 87 -16.55 -3.28 -15.06
C ASN A 87 -15.58 -2.14 -14.69
N LEU A 88 -14.75 -2.38 -13.68
CA LEU A 88 -13.82 -1.39 -13.15
C LEU A 88 -12.57 -1.25 -14.02
N LEU A 89 -12.03 -0.04 -14.06
CA LEU A 89 -10.66 0.22 -14.51
C LEU A 89 -9.75 0.34 -13.29
N ILE A 90 -8.79 -0.58 -13.16
CA ILE A 90 -7.76 -0.51 -12.12
C ILE A 90 -6.40 -0.25 -12.75
N SER A 91 -5.90 0.96 -12.53
CA SER A 91 -4.59 1.45 -13.02
C SER A 91 -3.55 1.46 -11.89
N SER A 92 -3.52 0.37 -11.10
CA SER A 92 -2.59 0.18 -10.00
C SER A 92 -2.41 -1.31 -9.74
N THR A 93 -1.20 -1.84 -9.94
CA THR A 93 -0.92 -3.26 -9.70
C THR A 93 -1.08 -3.66 -8.24
N PRO A 94 -0.65 -2.84 -7.24
CA PRO A 94 -0.93 -3.09 -5.83
C PRO A 94 -2.42 -3.20 -5.49
N VAL A 95 -3.25 -2.32 -6.06
CA VAL A 95 -4.72 -2.37 -5.87
C VAL A 95 -5.29 -3.64 -6.46
N THR A 96 -4.84 -4.02 -7.66
CA THR A 96 -5.28 -5.27 -8.30
C THR A 96 -4.94 -6.48 -7.44
N SER A 97 -3.77 -6.50 -6.77
CA SER A 97 -3.42 -7.60 -5.85
C SER A 97 -4.35 -7.67 -4.64
N LEU A 98 -4.70 -6.53 -4.03
CA LEU A 98 -5.65 -6.47 -2.91
C LEU A 98 -7.04 -6.98 -3.34
N ILE A 99 -7.52 -6.58 -4.52
CA ILE A 99 -8.81 -7.03 -5.08
C ILE A 99 -8.78 -8.53 -5.39
N ASN A 100 -7.66 -9.04 -5.94
CA ASN A 100 -7.48 -10.46 -6.21
C ASN A 100 -7.49 -11.30 -4.92
N ALA A 101 -6.82 -10.82 -3.88
CA ALA A 101 -6.71 -11.52 -2.60
C ALA A 101 -8.08 -11.73 -1.89
N ILE A 102 -9.06 -10.87 -2.15
CA ILE A 102 -10.44 -11.01 -1.64
C ILE A 102 -11.38 -11.74 -2.61
N GLY A 103 -10.83 -12.30 -3.71
CA GLY A 103 -11.61 -13.05 -4.70
C GLY A 103 -12.58 -12.21 -5.51
N ALA A 104 -12.25 -10.93 -5.79
CA ALA A 104 -13.10 -10.00 -6.50
C ALA A 104 -12.50 -9.51 -7.85
N LEU A 105 -11.52 -10.26 -8.40
CA LEU A 105 -10.86 -9.88 -9.66
C LEU A 105 -11.83 -9.81 -10.85
N ASP A 106 -12.93 -10.53 -10.80
CA ASP A 106 -14.00 -10.53 -11.81
C ASP A 106 -14.74 -9.18 -11.91
N ALA A 107 -14.66 -8.32 -10.91
CA ALA A 107 -15.16 -6.95 -10.97
C ALA A 107 -14.28 -6.02 -11.84
N VAL A 108 -13.04 -6.41 -12.13
CA VAL A 108 -12.05 -5.62 -12.89
C VAL A 108 -12.04 -6.08 -14.35
N SER A 109 -12.38 -5.20 -15.26
CA SER A 109 -12.42 -5.50 -16.70
C SER A 109 -11.34 -4.78 -17.52
N MET A 110 -10.73 -3.73 -16.95
CA MET A 110 -9.73 -2.92 -17.63
C MET A 110 -8.53 -2.65 -16.72
N THR A 111 -7.34 -2.65 -17.33
CA THR A 111 -6.07 -2.32 -16.67
C THR A 111 -5.17 -1.51 -17.60
N THR A 112 -4.26 -0.73 -17.01
CA THR A 112 -3.22 0.01 -17.74
C THR A 112 -1.85 -0.64 -17.66
N GLN A 113 -1.74 -1.84 -17.08
CA GLN A 113 -0.55 -2.65 -17.08
C GLN A 113 -0.66 -3.72 -18.17
N ASP A 114 0.36 -3.81 -19.03
CA ASP A 114 0.43 -4.82 -20.08
C ASP A 114 0.67 -6.23 -19.52
N TYR A 115 0.45 -7.24 -20.37
CA TYR A 115 0.56 -8.66 -20.01
C TYR A 115 1.95 -9.03 -19.48
N ASP A 116 3.00 -8.55 -20.12
CA ASP A 116 4.38 -8.90 -19.79
C ASP A 116 4.84 -8.27 -18.46
N GLY A 117 4.22 -7.16 -18.10
CA GLY A 117 4.48 -6.48 -16.82
C GLY A 117 3.77 -7.09 -15.62
N TRP A 118 2.89 -8.08 -15.80
CA TRP A 118 2.22 -8.76 -14.71
C TRP A 118 3.00 -9.96 -14.18
N TYR A 119 3.00 -10.14 -12.87
CA TYR A 119 3.57 -11.29 -12.16
C TYR A 119 2.54 -12.02 -11.29
N ILE A 120 1.27 -11.61 -11.33
CA ILE A 120 0.13 -12.25 -10.64
C ILE A 120 -0.54 -13.19 -11.63
N ASP A 121 -0.49 -14.50 -11.37
CA ASP A 121 -0.96 -15.54 -12.32
C ASP A 121 -2.46 -15.43 -12.59
N ASP A 122 -3.30 -15.12 -11.58
CA ASP A 122 -4.74 -14.97 -11.76
C ASP A 122 -5.08 -13.80 -12.70
N VAL A 123 -4.29 -12.72 -12.64
CA VAL A 123 -4.44 -11.55 -13.53
C VAL A 123 -4.09 -11.94 -14.96
N LYS A 124 -2.99 -12.67 -15.17
CA LYS A 124 -2.64 -13.19 -16.49
C LYS A 124 -3.70 -14.14 -17.05
N ALA A 125 -4.22 -15.02 -16.21
CA ALA A 125 -5.32 -15.92 -16.59
C ALA A 125 -6.58 -15.16 -17.00
N ALA A 126 -6.93 -14.07 -16.30
CA ALA A 126 -8.05 -13.21 -16.68
C ALA A 126 -7.80 -12.48 -18.01
N MET A 127 -6.57 -12.06 -18.30
CA MET A 127 -6.19 -11.47 -19.57
C MET A 127 -6.24 -12.51 -20.70
N ASP A 128 -5.76 -13.73 -20.49
CA ASP A 128 -5.82 -14.83 -21.45
C ASP A 128 -7.27 -15.24 -21.77
N ALA A 129 -8.15 -15.18 -20.75
CA ALA A 129 -9.58 -15.44 -20.92
C ALA A 129 -10.34 -14.27 -21.59
N GLY A 130 -9.70 -13.10 -21.77
CA GLY A 130 -10.31 -11.89 -22.31
C GLY A 130 -11.30 -11.22 -21.39
N THR A 131 -11.33 -11.54 -20.09
CA THR A 131 -12.17 -10.90 -19.07
C THR A 131 -11.51 -9.63 -18.50
N LEU A 132 -10.19 -9.51 -18.60
CA LEU A 132 -9.42 -8.33 -18.25
C LEU A 132 -8.66 -7.81 -19.48
N THR A 133 -8.88 -6.57 -19.86
CA THR A 133 -8.31 -5.98 -21.08
C THR A 133 -7.29 -4.89 -20.74
N TYR A 134 -6.12 -4.95 -21.36
CA TYR A 134 -5.16 -3.84 -21.38
C TYR A 134 -5.65 -2.73 -22.30
N ILE A 135 -5.77 -1.51 -21.78
CA ILE A 135 -6.28 -0.35 -22.50
C ILE A 135 -5.23 0.77 -22.70
N GLY A 136 -3.97 0.40 -22.87
CA GLY A 136 -2.86 1.36 -22.93
C GLY A 136 -2.26 1.67 -21.56
N SER A 137 -1.13 2.37 -21.55
CA SER A 137 -0.44 2.69 -20.29
C SER A 137 -1.20 3.77 -19.50
N TYR A 138 -0.93 3.89 -18.20
CA TYR A 138 -1.53 4.95 -17.37
C TYR A 138 -1.22 6.37 -17.89
N LYS A 139 -0.16 6.53 -18.67
CA LYS A 139 0.22 7.83 -19.30
C LYS A 139 -0.60 8.13 -20.55
N GLU A 140 -1.06 7.11 -21.21
CA GLU A 140 -1.76 7.20 -22.50
C GLU A 140 -2.78 6.05 -22.61
N PRO A 141 -3.88 6.10 -21.79
CA PRO A 141 -4.95 5.12 -21.90
C PRO A 141 -5.72 5.32 -23.22
N ASP A 142 -6.31 4.26 -23.73
CA ASP A 142 -7.17 4.31 -24.90
C ASP A 142 -8.52 4.97 -24.53
N PHE A 143 -8.62 6.26 -24.76
CA PHE A 143 -9.81 7.04 -24.47
C PHE A 143 -11.00 6.71 -25.41
N GLU A 144 -10.77 6.09 -26.57
CA GLU A 144 -11.85 5.63 -27.44
C GLU A 144 -12.52 4.41 -26.83
N VAL A 145 -11.73 3.49 -26.29
CA VAL A 145 -12.25 2.33 -25.53
C VAL A 145 -13.01 2.78 -24.29
N LEU A 146 -12.46 3.73 -23.53
CA LEU A 146 -13.11 4.28 -22.33
C LEU A 146 -14.41 5.01 -22.65
N ALA A 147 -14.47 5.77 -23.76
CA ALA A 147 -15.67 6.46 -24.18
C ALA A 147 -16.76 5.49 -24.69
N ALA A 148 -16.34 4.39 -25.32
CA ALA A 148 -17.27 3.38 -25.84
C ALA A 148 -17.86 2.48 -24.73
N ASN A 149 -17.09 2.22 -23.67
CA ASN A 149 -17.49 1.41 -22.51
C ASN A 149 -16.99 2.04 -21.21
N PRO A 150 -17.61 3.16 -20.77
CA PRO A 150 -17.11 3.89 -19.60
C PRO A 150 -17.24 3.04 -18.32
N PRO A 151 -16.15 2.85 -17.57
CA PRO A 151 -16.24 2.21 -16.27
C PRO A 151 -17.03 3.09 -15.29
N PRO A 152 -17.89 2.49 -14.45
CA PRO A 152 -18.63 3.23 -13.42
C PRO A 152 -17.70 3.82 -12.36
N PHE A 153 -16.52 3.26 -12.21
CA PHE A 153 -15.48 3.73 -11.30
C PHE A 153 -14.09 3.25 -11.75
N SER A 154 -13.09 4.08 -11.48
CA SER A 154 -11.70 3.80 -11.79
C SER A 154 -10.80 4.06 -10.58
N VAL A 155 -9.71 3.30 -10.45
CA VAL A 155 -8.70 3.54 -9.42
C VAL A 155 -7.34 3.70 -10.08
N PHE A 156 -6.68 4.81 -9.79
CA PHE A 156 -5.34 5.12 -10.26
C PHE A 156 -4.37 5.24 -9.09
N SER A 157 -3.13 4.85 -9.29
CA SER A 157 -2.07 5.15 -8.32
C SER A 157 -1.72 6.65 -8.33
N THR A 158 -0.92 7.10 -7.35
CA THR A 158 -0.39 8.48 -7.29
C THR A 158 0.46 8.87 -8.51
N MET A 159 0.83 7.92 -9.37
CA MET A 159 1.50 8.21 -10.64
C MET A 159 0.64 9.04 -11.61
N LEU A 160 -0.68 9.04 -11.42
CA LEU A 160 -1.61 9.92 -12.16
C LEU A 160 -1.23 11.40 -12.03
N ASP A 161 -0.63 11.82 -10.90
CA ASP A 161 -0.18 13.19 -10.66
C ASP A 161 0.88 13.66 -11.65
N SER A 162 1.62 12.72 -12.25
CA SER A 162 2.62 13.01 -13.29
C SER A 162 2.04 13.24 -14.68
N VAL A 163 0.74 12.98 -14.86
CA VAL A 163 0.03 13.05 -16.15
C VAL A 163 -1.36 13.69 -15.98
N PRO A 164 -1.43 14.97 -15.60
CA PRO A 164 -2.69 15.65 -15.28
C PRO A 164 -3.70 15.64 -16.44
N ASP A 165 -3.22 15.65 -17.69
CA ASP A 165 -4.08 15.59 -18.87
C ASP A 165 -4.96 14.33 -18.92
N VAL A 166 -4.46 13.21 -18.35
CA VAL A 166 -5.25 11.97 -18.24
C VAL A 166 -6.40 12.14 -17.26
N ALA A 167 -6.13 12.74 -16.09
CA ALA A 167 -7.17 13.01 -15.09
C ALA A 167 -8.24 13.96 -15.63
N ASP A 168 -7.82 15.00 -16.38
CA ASP A 168 -8.75 15.96 -17.00
C ASP A 168 -9.60 15.28 -18.07
N LYS A 169 -9.01 14.38 -18.86
CA LYS A 169 -9.75 13.64 -19.89
C LYS A 169 -10.77 12.65 -19.28
N LEU A 170 -10.45 12.00 -18.17
CA LEU A 170 -11.40 11.16 -17.43
C LEU A 170 -12.60 11.99 -16.95
N LYS A 171 -12.37 13.20 -16.41
CA LYS A 171 -13.44 14.14 -16.02
C LYS A 171 -14.30 14.56 -17.21
N GLU A 172 -13.69 14.90 -18.36
CA GLU A 172 -14.41 15.24 -19.60
C GLU A 172 -15.33 14.10 -20.06
N LEU A 173 -14.90 12.84 -19.90
CA LEU A 173 -15.68 11.65 -20.23
C LEU A 173 -16.70 11.30 -19.16
N GLY A 174 -16.73 12.01 -18.03
CA GLY A 174 -17.61 11.73 -16.91
C GLY A 174 -17.30 10.40 -16.19
N ILE A 175 -16.06 9.92 -16.28
CA ILE A 175 -15.59 8.70 -15.63
C ILE A 175 -15.12 9.04 -14.23
N PRO A 176 -15.81 8.57 -13.18
CA PRO A 176 -15.38 8.78 -11.80
C PRO A 176 -14.08 8.03 -11.52
N PHE A 177 -13.16 8.66 -10.79
CA PHE A 177 -11.94 7.99 -10.38
C PHE A 177 -11.50 8.38 -8.97
N MET A 178 -10.85 7.44 -8.30
CA MET A 178 -10.14 7.63 -7.04
C MET A 178 -8.64 7.52 -7.28
N ARG A 179 -7.90 8.38 -6.62
CA ARG A 179 -6.45 8.24 -6.52
C ARG A 179 -6.13 7.40 -5.29
N ASP A 180 -5.58 6.20 -5.48
CA ASP A 180 -5.07 5.37 -4.40
C ASP A 180 -3.85 6.03 -3.77
N THR A 181 -3.98 6.46 -2.53
CA THR A 181 -2.91 7.11 -1.76
C THR A 181 -2.23 6.15 -0.76
N SER A 182 -2.44 4.84 -0.90
CA SER A 182 -1.80 3.82 -0.06
C SER A 182 -0.27 3.91 -0.04
N THR A 183 0.33 4.45 -1.11
CA THR A 183 1.79 4.70 -1.17
C THR A 183 2.28 5.74 -0.17
N TYR A 184 1.39 6.57 0.37
CA TYR A 184 1.71 7.56 1.42
C TYR A 184 1.59 6.99 2.84
N GLU A 185 1.05 5.78 2.99
CA GLU A 185 1.09 5.09 4.26
C GLU A 185 2.53 4.79 4.66
N THR A 186 2.90 5.20 5.86
CA THR A 186 4.24 5.00 6.40
C THR A 186 4.42 3.59 6.99
N HIS A 187 3.31 3.00 7.48
CA HIS A 187 3.32 1.64 8.01
C HIS A 187 2.96 0.62 6.93
N PRO A 188 3.71 -0.50 6.78
CA PRO A 188 3.40 -1.50 5.75
C PRO A 188 1.98 -2.07 5.88
N LEU A 189 1.54 -2.36 7.11
CA LEU A 189 0.17 -2.82 7.35
C LEU A 189 -0.88 -1.75 7.02
N GLY A 190 -0.55 -0.45 7.12
CA GLY A 190 -1.44 0.62 6.66
C GLY A 190 -1.70 0.53 5.16
N ARG A 191 -0.66 0.28 4.35
CA ARG A 191 -0.81 0.04 2.90
C ARG A 191 -1.71 -1.15 2.61
N MET A 192 -1.54 -2.24 3.34
CA MET A 192 -2.33 -3.45 3.18
C MET A 192 -3.76 -3.27 3.68
N GLU A 193 -3.99 -2.45 4.71
CA GLU A 193 -5.32 -2.22 5.29
C GLU A 193 -6.31 -1.55 4.32
N TRP A 194 -5.83 -0.96 3.21
CA TRP A 194 -6.67 -0.53 2.09
C TRP A 194 -7.50 -1.67 1.49
N ILE A 195 -7.14 -2.94 1.75
CA ILE A 195 -7.97 -4.10 1.39
C ILE A 195 -9.39 -4.00 1.97
N LYS A 196 -9.54 -3.38 3.16
CA LYS A 196 -10.86 -3.16 3.79
C LYS A 196 -11.72 -2.19 2.97
N LEU A 197 -11.10 -1.14 2.39
CA LEU A 197 -11.79 -0.22 1.49
C LEU A 197 -12.27 -0.93 0.23
N TYR A 198 -11.41 -1.75 -0.38
CA TYR A 198 -11.80 -2.53 -1.57
C TYR A 198 -12.81 -3.62 -1.23
N GLY A 199 -12.74 -4.20 -0.02
CA GLY A 199 -13.78 -5.08 0.51
C GLY A 199 -15.14 -4.43 0.56
N LEU A 200 -15.24 -3.20 1.11
CA LEU A 200 -16.48 -2.42 1.14
C LEU A 200 -17.01 -2.13 -0.28
N LEU A 201 -16.15 -1.67 -1.19
CA LEU A 201 -16.54 -1.31 -2.56
C LEU A 201 -17.05 -2.51 -3.37
N LEU A 202 -16.61 -3.72 -3.04
CA LEU A 202 -16.86 -4.94 -3.81
C LEU A 202 -17.72 -5.98 -3.05
N GLY A 203 -18.26 -5.62 -1.86
CA GLY A 203 -19.09 -6.52 -1.05
C GLY A 203 -18.31 -7.73 -0.52
N LYS A 204 -17.03 -7.52 -0.16
CA LYS A 204 -16.07 -8.54 0.30
C LYS A 204 -15.44 -8.16 1.65
N GLU A 205 -16.19 -7.48 2.53
CA GLU A 205 -15.66 -6.96 3.80
C GLU A 205 -15.17 -8.09 4.71
N ALA A 206 -15.88 -9.22 4.74
CA ALA A 206 -15.49 -10.36 5.56
C ALA A 206 -14.19 -11.01 5.08
N GLU A 207 -14.04 -11.19 3.76
CA GLU A 207 -12.83 -11.71 3.13
C GLU A 207 -11.65 -10.75 3.34
N ALA A 208 -11.88 -9.45 3.21
CA ALA A 208 -10.88 -8.41 3.41
C ALA A 208 -10.37 -8.39 4.86
N GLN A 209 -11.28 -8.42 5.85
CA GLN A 209 -10.91 -8.48 7.26
C GLN A 209 -10.13 -9.76 7.57
N ALA A 210 -10.60 -10.91 7.11
CA ALA A 210 -9.94 -12.19 7.36
C ALA A 210 -8.53 -12.23 6.75
N HIS A 211 -8.36 -11.69 5.54
CA HIS A 211 -7.05 -11.61 4.89
C HIS A 211 -6.09 -10.69 5.65
N PHE A 212 -6.56 -9.50 6.04
CA PHE A 212 -5.79 -8.55 6.83
C PHE A 212 -5.33 -9.17 8.16
N ASP A 213 -6.25 -9.80 8.90
CA ASP A 213 -5.96 -10.44 10.18
C ASP A 213 -4.93 -11.58 10.04
N ALA A 214 -5.06 -12.39 8.98
CA ALA A 214 -4.11 -13.47 8.70
C ALA A 214 -2.68 -12.94 8.46
N GLN A 215 -2.55 -11.87 7.69
CA GLN A 215 -1.25 -11.25 7.42
C GLN A 215 -0.66 -10.56 8.66
N LYS A 216 -1.49 -9.89 9.46
CA LYS A 216 -1.10 -9.28 10.72
C LYS A 216 -0.58 -10.33 11.71
N ALA A 217 -1.25 -11.48 11.81
CA ALA A 217 -0.84 -12.57 12.70
C ALA A 217 0.56 -13.13 12.38
N LEU A 218 1.02 -13.06 11.12
CA LEU A 218 2.39 -13.46 10.75
C LEU A 218 3.44 -12.59 11.42
N ILE A 219 3.15 -11.30 11.57
CA ILE A 219 4.07 -10.32 12.18
C ILE A 219 4.06 -10.45 13.71
N GLU A 220 2.88 -10.63 14.30
CA GLU A 220 2.75 -10.85 15.75
C GLU A 220 3.59 -12.07 16.22
N GLY A 221 3.72 -13.09 15.37
CA GLY A 221 4.53 -14.27 15.62
C GLY A 221 6.05 -14.02 15.65
N ILE A 222 6.53 -12.90 15.05
CA ILE A 222 7.96 -12.54 15.04
C ILE A 222 8.37 -11.98 16.41
N GLY A 223 7.49 -11.20 17.06
CA GLY A 223 7.78 -10.50 18.31
C GLY A 223 8.68 -9.27 18.13
N ASP A 224 8.94 -8.56 19.24
CA ASP A 224 9.65 -7.27 19.24
C ASP A 224 11.18 -7.39 19.43
N GLN A 225 11.78 -8.53 19.13
CA GLN A 225 13.21 -8.75 19.39
C GLN A 225 14.07 -8.36 18.18
N SER A 226 14.99 -7.40 18.39
CA SER A 226 16.06 -7.14 17.43
C SER A 226 16.95 -8.37 17.26
N THR A 227 17.29 -8.70 16.03
CA THR A 227 18.29 -9.72 15.70
C THR A 227 19.72 -9.20 15.81
N GLY A 228 19.90 -7.88 15.94
CA GLY A 228 21.19 -7.19 15.85
C GLY A 228 21.86 -7.29 14.48
N LYS A 229 21.10 -7.68 13.43
CA LYS A 229 21.60 -7.82 12.07
C LYS A 229 21.33 -6.58 11.26
N THR A 230 22.37 -6.09 10.59
CA THR A 230 22.32 -4.91 9.75
C THR A 230 22.08 -5.27 8.28
N VAL A 231 21.25 -4.47 7.59
CA VAL A 231 20.84 -4.74 6.20
C VAL A 231 20.99 -3.49 5.33
N ALA A 232 21.67 -3.65 4.21
CA ALA A 232 21.73 -2.65 3.13
C ALA A 232 20.65 -2.96 2.08
N MET A 233 19.83 -1.96 1.69
CA MET A 233 18.77 -2.09 0.69
C MET A 233 19.00 -1.12 -0.46
N PHE A 234 19.26 -1.61 -1.65
CA PHE A 234 19.58 -0.76 -2.81
C PHE A 234 19.30 -1.45 -4.14
N TYR A 235 19.42 -0.67 -5.21
CA TYR A 235 19.54 -1.14 -6.58
C TYR A 235 20.52 -0.27 -7.37
N ILE A 236 21.02 -0.82 -8.48
CA ILE A 236 21.87 -0.10 -9.42
C ILE A 236 21.16 -0.12 -10.77
N THR A 237 20.92 1.06 -11.35
CA THR A 237 20.26 1.20 -12.66
C THR A 237 21.17 0.68 -13.78
N SER A 238 20.60 0.51 -14.99
CA SER A 238 21.36 0.16 -16.20
C SER A 238 22.43 1.21 -16.59
N LYS A 239 22.35 2.42 -16.03
CA LYS A 239 23.32 3.50 -16.22
C LYS A 239 24.43 3.49 -15.17
N GLY A 240 24.38 2.57 -14.19
CA GLY A 240 25.34 2.49 -13.09
C GLY A 240 25.00 3.38 -11.89
N ASP A 241 23.89 4.11 -11.91
CA ASP A 241 23.47 4.93 -10.76
C ASP A 241 22.98 4.04 -9.62
N LEU A 242 23.53 4.23 -8.41
CA LEU A 242 23.13 3.54 -7.20
C LEU A 242 22.03 4.34 -6.48
N TYR A 243 20.94 3.65 -6.14
CA TYR A 243 19.84 4.17 -5.35
C TYR A 243 19.64 3.30 -4.11
N THR A 244 19.54 3.92 -2.96
CA THR A 244 19.22 3.25 -1.69
C THR A 244 17.88 3.71 -1.15
N ARG A 245 17.28 2.96 -0.21
CA ARG A 245 16.04 3.39 0.44
C ARG A 245 16.31 4.53 1.42
N ARG A 246 15.38 5.47 1.51
CA ARG A 246 15.36 6.43 2.62
C ARG A 246 14.89 5.72 3.89
N ALA A 247 15.32 6.20 5.05
CA ALA A 247 15.00 5.54 6.32
C ALA A 247 13.50 5.54 6.66
N GLY A 248 12.74 6.54 6.19
CA GLY A 248 11.27 6.57 6.32
C GLY A 248 10.51 5.72 5.29
N ASP A 249 11.19 4.91 4.48
CA ASP A 249 10.53 4.06 3.49
C ASP A 249 9.87 2.83 4.13
N TYR A 250 8.70 2.44 3.59
CA TYR A 250 7.96 1.28 4.11
C TYR A 250 8.75 -0.04 4.09
N MET A 251 9.69 -0.22 3.14
CA MET A 251 10.55 -1.41 3.12
C MET A 251 11.53 -1.44 4.29
N VAL A 252 12.03 -0.26 4.69
CA VAL A 252 12.86 -0.14 5.90
C VAL A 252 12.02 -0.46 7.12
N LYS A 253 10.77 0.02 7.17
CA LYS A 253 9.84 -0.34 8.25
C LYS A 253 9.52 -1.83 8.29
N MET A 254 9.39 -2.50 7.13
CA MET A 254 9.23 -3.95 7.07
C MET A 254 10.44 -4.69 7.64
N LEU A 255 11.65 -4.21 7.34
CA LEU A 255 12.88 -4.76 7.90
C LEU A 255 12.92 -4.59 9.43
N GLU A 256 12.58 -3.43 9.95
CA GLU A 256 12.53 -3.15 11.40
C GLU A 256 11.52 -4.08 12.10
N LEU A 257 10.32 -4.24 11.54
CA LEU A 257 9.30 -5.17 12.05
C LEU A 257 9.77 -6.64 12.00
N ALA A 258 10.66 -6.97 11.09
CA ALA A 258 11.31 -8.28 11.01
C ALA A 258 12.47 -8.45 12.03
N GLY A 259 12.81 -7.42 12.80
CA GLY A 259 13.90 -7.41 13.78
C GLY A 259 15.28 -7.08 13.20
N GLY A 260 15.37 -6.56 11.98
CA GLY A 260 16.61 -6.10 11.37
C GLY A 260 16.91 -4.63 11.62
N GLU A 261 18.12 -4.21 11.35
CA GLU A 261 18.59 -2.83 11.48
C GLU A 261 19.00 -2.28 10.10
N TYR A 262 18.43 -1.14 9.72
CA TYR A 262 18.81 -0.50 8.46
C TYR A 262 20.14 0.23 8.61
N VAL A 263 21.05 0.08 7.63
CA VAL A 263 22.42 0.62 7.72
C VAL A 263 22.50 2.16 7.61
N LEU A 264 21.47 2.82 7.10
CA LEU A 264 21.44 4.28 6.91
C LEU A 264 20.23 4.91 7.62
N PRO A 265 20.10 4.79 8.96
CA PRO A 265 18.91 5.22 9.69
C PRO A 265 18.67 6.73 9.66
N GLU A 266 19.72 7.53 9.39
CA GLU A 266 19.65 9.00 9.33
C GLU A 266 19.35 9.52 7.90
N LEU A 267 19.22 8.63 6.91
CA LEU A 267 19.00 9.03 5.53
C LEU A 267 17.52 9.40 5.31
N ASP A 268 17.22 10.69 5.41
CA ASP A 268 15.85 11.23 5.20
C ASP A 268 14.75 10.43 5.97
N PRO A 269 14.81 10.33 7.31
CA PRO A 269 13.92 9.46 8.09
C PRO A 269 12.42 9.83 7.99
N ASP A 270 12.12 11.06 7.58
CA ASP A 270 10.74 11.55 7.39
C ASP A 270 10.24 11.38 5.95
N LYS A 271 11.04 10.75 5.05
CA LYS A 271 10.68 10.60 3.64
C LYS A 271 10.67 9.14 3.21
N SER A 272 9.70 8.80 2.39
CA SER A 272 9.62 7.50 1.71
C SER A 272 10.39 7.50 0.38
N GLY A 273 10.52 6.31 -0.22
CA GLY A 273 11.11 6.10 -1.53
C GLY A 273 12.63 5.93 -1.51
N THR A 274 13.26 6.22 -2.64
CA THR A 274 14.70 6.01 -2.85
C THR A 274 15.43 7.32 -3.04
N GLN A 275 16.74 7.26 -2.81
CA GLN A 275 17.66 8.36 -3.06
C GLN A 275 18.87 7.87 -3.82
N LYS A 276 19.30 8.65 -4.84
CA LYS A 276 20.59 8.44 -5.47
C LYS A 276 21.70 8.79 -4.49
N ILE A 277 22.72 7.94 -4.42
CA ILE A 277 23.90 8.12 -3.57
C ILE A 277 25.16 7.70 -4.34
N GLU A 278 26.28 8.33 -4.09
CA GLU A 278 27.54 7.91 -4.69
C GLU A 278 28.00 6.58 -4.07
N ALA A 279 28.63 5.74 -4.90
CA ALA A 279 28.96 4.35 -4.50
C ALA A 279 29.93 4.30 -3.31
N GLU A 280 30.91 5.22 -3.25
CA GLU A 280 31.87 5.31 -2.16
C GLU A 280 31.21 5.78 -0.85
N GLU A 281 30.28 6.73 -0.93
CA GLU A 281 29.51 7.19 0.23
C GLU A 281 28.61 6.07 0.76
N PHE A 282 27.94 5.36 -0.14
CA PHE A 282 27.12 4.19 0.24
C PHE A 282 27.96 3.10 0.90
N TYR A 283 29.14 2.79 0.33
CA TYR A 283 30.05 1.80 0.91
C TYR A 283 30.52 2.20 2.31
N ALA A 284 30.81 3.47 2.53
CA ALA A 284 31.23 3.95 3.84
C ALA A 284 30.19 3.71 4.94
N GLY A 285 28.89 3.76 4.59
CA GLY A 285 27.80 3.51 5.54
C GLY A 285 27.29 2.05 5.56
N ALA A 286 27.47 1.31 4.47
CA ALA A 286 26.81 0.02 4.25
C ALA A 286 27.78 -1.15 4.01
N GLY A 287 29.10 -0.89 3.89
CA GLY A 287 30.08 -1.92 3.52
C GLY A 287 30.19 -3.07 4.52
N ASP A 288 29.96 -2.79 5.80
CA ASP A 288 29.99 -3.76 6.90
C ASP A 288 28.62 -4.40 7.21
N ALA A 289 27.59 -4.15 6.39
CA ALA A 289 26.27 -4.75 6.55
C ALA A 289 26.34 -6.28 6.59
N ASP A 290 25.57 -6.91 7.50
CA ASP A 290 25.48 -8.37 7.57
C ASP A 290 24.78 -8.96 6.35
N PHE A 291 23.80 -8.23 5.80
CA PHE A 291 23.00 -8.66 4.64
C PHE A 291 22.86 -7.54 3.61
N ILE A 292 22.70 -7.94 2.37
CA ILE A 292 22.23 -7.08 1.28
C ILE A 292 20.88 -7.61 0.81
N VAL A 293 19.89 -6.73 0.67
CA VAL A 293 18.67 -6.94 -0.09
C VAL A 293 18.72 -6.07 -1.34
N TYR A 294 18.96 -6.70 -2.48
CA TYR A 294 19.01 -6.04 -3.78
C TYR A 294 17.62 -6.03 -4.44
N ILE A 295 17.13 -4.85 -4.79
CA ILE A 295 15.81 -4.66 -5.39
C ILE A 295 15.94 -4.77 -6.90
N TRP A 296 15.88 -5.98 -7.45
CA TRP A 296 16.21 -6.21 -8.84
C TRP A 296 15.15 -5.73 -9.83
N SER A 297 13.89 -5.67 -9.45
CA SER A 297 12.81 -5.11 -10.27
C SER A 297 13.06 -3.67 -10.71
N MET A 298 13.86 -2.92 -9.93
CA MET A 298 14.26 -1.55 -10.25
C MET A 298 15.61 -1.47 -10.97
N GLY A 299 16.52 -2.39 -10.66
CA GLY A 299 17.89 -2.41 -11.20
C GLY A 299 18.14 -3.43 -12.32
N GLY A 300 17.16 -4.29 -12.63
CA GLY A 300 17.30 -5.44 -13.51
C GLY A 300 17.95 -6.63 -12.80
N LYS A 301 17.48 -7.85 -13.11
CA LYS A 301 17.97 -9.10 -12.52
C LYS A 301 19.37 -9.42 -13.05
N PRO A 302 20.41 -9.54 -12.18
CA PRO A 302 21.66 -10.15 -12.59
C PRO A 302 21.49 -11.68 -12.68
N ASP A 303 22.17 -12.31 -13.66
CA ASP A 303 22.06 -13.76 -13.89
C ASP A 303 22.96 -14.57 -12.95
N SER A 304 23.93 -13.93 -12.30
CA SER A 304 24.88 -14.55 -11.38
C SER A 304 25.45 -13.52 -10.38
N MET A 305 26.10 -14.00 -9.33
CA MET A 305 26.83 -13.13 -8.39
C MET A 305 27.97 -12.39 -9.08
N GLU A 306 28.61 -12.95 -10.12
CA GLU A 306 29.61 -12.24 -10.92
C GLU A 306 28.98 -11.08 -11.70
N ALA A 307 27.82 -11.31 -12.35
CA ALA A 307 27.07 -10.26 -13.04
C ALA A 307 26.58 -9.17 -12.06
N PHE A 308 26.20 -9.54 -10.85
CA PHE A 308 25.82 -8.59 -9.81
C PHE A 308 27.02 -7.71 -9.39
N THR A 309 28.14 -8.33 -9.04
CA THR A 309 29.34 -7.59 -8.58
C THR A 309 30.01 -6.77 -9.68
N SER A 310 29.80 -7.13 -10.97
CA SER A 310 30.31 -6.34 -12.10
C SER A 310 29.57 -5.01 -12.31
N ARG A 311 28.40 -4.81 -11.70
CA ARG A 311 27.63 -3.54 -11.78
C ARG A 311 28.35 -2.39 -11.09
N SER A 312 29.16 -2.70 -10.06
CA SER A 312 30.06 -1.76 -9.39
C SER A 312 31.18 -2.55 -8.72
N GLU A 313 32.43 -2.19 -9.00
CA GLU A 313 33.62 -2.89 -8.44
C GLU A 313 33.64 -2.87 -6.91
N ILE A 314 33.08 -1.82 -6.29
CA ILE A 314 33.04 -1.66 -4.83
C ILE A 314 32.18 -2.76 -4.16
N LEU A 315 31.23 -3.38 -4.88
CA LEU A 315 30.38 -4.45 -4.33
C LEU A 315 31.19 -5.66 -3.87
N LYS A 316 32.34 -5.94 -4.47
CA LYS A 316 33.24 -7.05 -4.10
C LYS A 316 33.81 -6.89 -2.69
N ASP A 317 33.82 -5.66 -2.18
CA ASP A 317 34.41 -5.34 -0.88
C ASP A 317 33.38 -5.43 0.26
N PHE A 318 32.08 -5.45 -0.05
CA PHE A 318 31.02 -5.60 0.96
C PHE A 318 31.16 -6.90 1.75
N LYS A 319 30.98 -6.82 3.07
CA LYS A 319 30.96 -7.96 3.97
C LYS A 319 29.92 -9.00 3.53
N ALA A 320 28.69 -8.57 3.28
CA ALA A 320 27.60 -9.46 2.88
C ALA A 320 27.89 -10.22 1.57
N VAL A 321 28.61 -9.61 0.62
CA VAL A 321 29.04 -10.29 -0.62
C VAL A 321 30.08 -11.36 -0.33
N LYS A 322 31.09 -11.04 0.50
CA LYS A 322 32.16 -11.99 0.89
C LYS A 322 31.62 -13.18 1.69
N GLU A 323 30.55 -12.97 2.46
CA GLU A 323 29.91 -13.98 3.30
C GLU A 323 28.74 -14.72 2.61
N GLY A 324 28.38 -14.35 1.37
CA GLY A 324 27.28 -14.97 0.63
C GLY A 324 25.88 -14.61 1.17
N ASN A 325 25.75 -13.46 1.83
CA ASN A 325 24.52 -12.94 2.43
C ASN A 325 23.84 -11.90 1.55
N VAL A 326 23.80 -12.13 0.24
CA VAL A 326 23.12 -11.27 -0.73
C VAL A 326 21.80 -11.91 -1.15
N TRP A 327 20.71 -11.23 -0.89
CA TRP A 327 19.37 -11.63 -1.26
C TRP A 327 18.78 -10.67 -2.29
N PHE A 328 17.91 -11.18 -3.16
CA PHE A 328 17.24 -10.43 -4.21
C PHE A 328 15.75 -10.51 -4.00
N THR A 329 15.03 -9.40 -4.20
CA THR A 329 13.57 -9.43 -4.19
C THR A 329 13.04 -10.16 -5.41
N THR A 330 11.88 -10.80 -5.28
CA THR A 330 11.15 -11.38 -6.42
C THR A 330 10.61 -10.29 -7.37
N PRO A 331 10.27 -10.62 -8.63
CA PRO A 331 9.81 -9.63 -9.62
C PRO A 331 8.49 -8.97 -9.26
N ASP A 332 7.62 -9.70 -8.60
CA ASP A 332 6.28 -9.31 -8.16
C ASP A 332 6.27 -8.42 -6.92
N TYR A 333 7.41 -8.23 -6.26
CA TYR A 333 7.57 -7.56 -4.97
C TYR A 333 6.80 -6.23 -4.85
N PHE A 334 6.73 -5.42 -5.91
CA PHE A 334 5.99 -4.16 -5.92
C PHE A 334 4.53 -4.28 -6.35
N GLN A 335 4.12 -5.43 -6.81
CA GLN A 335 2.73 -5.66 -7.21
C GLN A 335 1.89 -6.22 -6.06
N ILE A 336 2.52 -6.95 -5.14
CA ILE A 336 1.84 -7.73 -4.11
C ILE A 336 1.75 -6.92 -2.81
N SER A 337 0.73 -6.06 -2.72
CA SER A 337 0.43 -5.32 -1.48
C SER A 337 -0.45 -6.11 -0.49
N ASP A 338 -1.04 -7.19 -0.94
CA ASP A 338 -1.85 -8.10 -0.11
C ASP A 338 -1.03 -9.00 0.82
N SER A 339 0.28 -9.12 0.59
CA SER A 339 1.17 -10.09 1.26
C SER A 339 2.31 -9.45 2.06
N LEU A 340 2.16 -8.20 2.49
CA LEU A 340 3.23 -7.49 3.22
C LEU A 340 3.61 -8.16 4.54
N GLY A 341 2.66 -8.82 5.22
CA GLY A 341 2.95 -9.62 6.41
C GLY A 341 3.88 -10.81 6.11
N ALA A 342 3.62 -11.52 5.02
CA ALA A 342 4.47 -12.61 4.58
C ALA A 342 5.86 -12.14 4.11
N MET A 343 5.96 -10.95 3.49
CA MET A 343 7.25 -10.35 3.13
C MET A 343 8.08 -10.00 4.38
N ILE A 344 7.44 -9.46 5.43
CA ILE A 344 8.10 -9.19 6.71
C ILE A 344 8.59 -10.50 7.36
N LEU A 345 7.79 -11.56 7.30
CA LEU A 345 8.20 -12.88 7.78
C LEU A 345 9.40 -13.42 7.00
N ASP A 346 9.48 -13.17 5.69
CA ASP A 346 10.64 -13.58 4.89
C ASP A 346 11.91 -12.79 5.25
N PHE A 347 11.79 -11.49 5.55
CA PHE A 347 12.92 -10.74 6.14
C PHE A 347 13.36 -11.34 7.48
N ASN A 348 12.43 -11.69 8.36
CA ASN A 348 12.79 -12.32 9.64
C ASN A 348 13.49 -13.66 9.42
N LYS A 349 12.98 -14.52 8.52
CA LYS A 349 13.64 -15.78 8.18
C LYS A 349 15.04 -15.55 7.59
N MET A 350 15.22 -14.58 6.70
CA MET A 350 16.53 -14.19 6.18
C MET A 350 17.51 -13.84 7.30
N LEU A 351 17.06 -13.04 8.27
CA LEU A 351 17.90 -12.56 9.37
C LEU A 351 18.25 -13.64 10.40
N THR A 352 17.34 -14.60 10.63
CA THR A 352 17.46 -15.60 11.69
C THR A 352 17.91 -16.99 11.22
N ASN A 353 17.84 -17.23 9.90
CA ASN A 353 18.24 -18.53 9.34
C ASN A 353 19.75 -18.74 9.46
N THR A 354 20.13 -19.91 9.99
CA THR A 354 21.51 -20.36 10.11
C THR A 354 21.90 -21.49 9.13
N ASP A 355 20.93 -22.00 8.34
CA ASP A 355 21.17 -23.03 7.33
C ASP A 355 21.59 -22.39 6.01
N PRO A 356 22.84 -22.56 5.56
CA PRO A 356 23.33 -21.97 4.34
C PRO A 356 22.70 -22.58 3.05
N SER A 357 22.01 -23.73 3.18
CA SER A 357 21.31 -24.34 2.04
C SER A 357 19.99 -23.66 1.70
N VAL A 358 19.47 -22.81 2.57
CA VAL A 358 18.28 -21.99 2.30
C VAL A 358 18.67 -20.84 1.39
N THR A 359 18.32 -20.95 0.13
CA THR A 359 18.62 -19.97 -0.93
C THR A 359 17.37 -19.35 -1.53
N GLU A 360 16.18 -19.80 -1.12
CA GLU A 360 14.89 -19.33 -1.64
C GLU A 360 13.87 -19.24 -0.52
N LEU A 361 13.18 -18.12 -0.46
CA LEU A 361 12.01 -17.82 0.36
C LEU A 361 10.88 -17.41 -0.59
N THR A 362 9.72 -17.04 -0.06
CA THR A 362 8.58 -16.67 -0.92
C THR A 362 8.87 -15.41 -1.75
N TYR A 363 9.47 -14.40 -1.14
CA TYR A 363 9.70 -13.08 -1.75
C TYR A 363 11.16 -12.68 -1.85
N LEU A 364 12.06 -13.54 -1.41
CA LEU A 364 13.52 -13.31 -1.44
C LEU A 364 14.23 -14.55 -1.95
N PHE A 365 15.28 -14.36 -2.74
CA PHE A 365 16.12 -15.46 -3.22
C PHE A 365 17.59 -15.06 -3.31
N LYS A 366 18.49 -16.04 -3.30
CA LYS A 366 19.91 -15.87 -3.59
C LYS A 366 20.21 -16.29 -5.02
N LEU A 367 21.18 -15.63 -5.64
CA LEU A 367 21.73 -16.10 -6.92
C LEU A 367 22.67 -17.29 -6.70
N PRO A 368 22.74 -18.20 -7.69
CA PRO A 368 23.68 -19.32 -7.67
C PRO A 368 25.14 -18.87 -7.73
#